data_5be4b69ee189507c3eb8c0d981757f18
#
_entry.id   5be4b69ee189507c3eb8c0d981757f18
#
_cell.length_a   1.000
_cell.length_b   1.000
_cell.length_c   1.000
_cell.angle_alpha   90.00
_cell.angle_beta   90.00
_cell.angle_gamma   90.00
#
_symmetry.space_group_name_H-M   'P 1'
#
loop_
_entity.id
_entity.type
_entity.pdbx_description
1 polymer ?
#
loop_
_entity_poly.entity_id
_entity_poly.type
_entity_poly.pdbx_seq_one_letter_code
_entity_poly.pdbx_strand_id
1 'polypeptide(L)'
;LKTFCHLHDEEGIFRFYVGGTLGVDMWAAEQLLYLKEQPGYQDIELIVALPFEGHDSKWDAMSKQRLQIIIHNATKCIVIGQSGTASDYKKRNYYMVDHADFLLAVYDNNRNYDLGQAKQ
;
A
#
# COMPACT_ATOMS: atom_id res chain seq x y z
N LEU A 1 -5.80 -11.33 5.99
CA LEU A 1 -4.61 -11.76 6.73
C LEU A 1 -4.12 -13.12 6.24
N LYS A 2 -5.03 -14.06 5.98
CA LYS A 2 -4.65 -15.37 5.46
C LYS A 2 -3.91 -15.28 4.13
N THR A 3 -4.30 -14.36 3.27
CA THR A 3 -3.66 -14.16 1.97
C THR A 3 -2.20 -13.73 2.16
N PHE A 4 -1.95 -12.80 3.09
CA PHE A 4 -0.59 -12.33 3.35
C PHE A 4 0.26 -13.45 3.95
N CYS A 5 -0.31 -14.25 4.87
CA CYS A 5 0.40 -15.40 5.42
C CYS A 5 0.77 -16.40 4.32
N HIS A 6 -0.16 -16.68 3.42
CA HIS A 6 0.08 -17.60 2.30
C HIS A 6 1.19 -17.08 1.39
N LEU A 7 1.14 -15.79 1.03
CA LEU A 7 2.17 -15.19 0.19
C LEU A 7 3.54 -15.28 0.83
N HIS A 8 3.62 -15.04 2.13
CA HIS A 8 4.87 -15.13 2.86
C HIS A 8 5.35 -16.58 2.97
N ASP A 9 4.48 -17.48 3.43
CA ASP A 9 4.89 -18.83 3.79
C ASP A 9 5.08 -19.74 2.57
N GLU A 10 4.22 -19.61 1.55
CA GLU A 10 4.21 -20.50 0.40
C GLU A 10 4.93 -19.91 -0.81
N GLU A 11 4.83 -18.60 -1.00
CA GLU A 11 5.42 -17.94 -2.17
C GLU A 11 6.74 -17.24 -1.85
N GLY A 12 7.12 -17.17 -0.58
CA GLY A 12 8.37 -16.53 -0.16
C GLY A 12 8.39 -15.02 -0.29
N ILE A 13 7.23 -14.40 -0.35
CA ILE A 13 7.13 -12.94 -0.51
C ILE A 13 7.20 -12.29 0.86
N PHE A 14 8.18 -11.41 1.05
CA PHE A 14 8.35 -10.69 2.32
C PHE A 14 8.23 -9.17 2.15
N ARG A 15 8.34 -8.64 0.93
CA ARG A 15 8.25 -7.21 0.67
C ARG A 15 6.92 -6.88 0.04
N PHE A 16 6.17 -5.96 0.66
CA PHE A 16 4.84 -5.58 0.23
C PHE A 16 4.78 -4.09 -0.01
N TYR A 17 4.16 -3.70 -1.12
CA TYR A 17 3.98 -2.30 -1.50
C TYR A 17 2.52 -1.91 -1.35
N VAL A 18 2.25 -0.77 -0.70
CA VAL A 18 0.90 -0.21 -0.59
C VAL A 18 0.92 1.24 -1.04
N GLY A 19 -0.22 1.73 -1.49
CA GLY A 19 -0.32 3.05 -2.10
C GLY A 19 -0.63 4.20 -1.15
N GLY A 20 -0.94 3.93 0.10
CA GLY A 20 -1.21 4.97 1.09
C GLY A 20 -2.50 5.74 0.85
N THR A 21 -3.47 5.17 0.14
CA THR A 21 -4.78 5.80 -0.04
C THR A 21 -5.79 5.24 0.94
N LEU A 22 -6.91 5.96 1.11
CA LEU A 22 -7.99 5.53 2.02
C LEU A 22 -8.58 4.19 1.57
N GLY A 23 -9.09 3.46 2.54
CA GLY A 23 -9.80 2.21 2.29
C GLY A 23 -8.88 1.00 2.31
N VAL A 24 -8.86 0.25 1.22
CA VAL A 24 -8.17 -1.04 1.15
C VAL A 24 -6.67 -0.92 1.40
N ASP A 25 -6.02 0.12 0.85
CA ASP A 25 -4.58 0.30 1.04
C ASP A 25 -4.22 0.45 2.51
N MET A 26 -4.98 1.27 3.24
CA MET A 26 -4.72 1.47 4.67
C MET A 26 -5.03 0.22 5.47
N TRP A 27 -6.13 -0.45 5.13
CA TRP A 27 -6.48 -1.71 5.77
C TRP A 27 -5.38 -2.76 5.57
N ALA A 28 -4.90 -2.90 4.34
CA ALA A 28 -3.85 -3.86 4.01
C ALA A 28 -2.55 -3.53 4.75
N ALA A 29 -2.19 -2.24 4.79
CA ALA A 29 -0.99 -1.80 5.50
C ALA A 29 -1.07 -2.13 6.99
N GLU A 30 -2.22 -1.87 7.61
CA GLU A 30 -2.41 -2.17 9.03
C GLU A 30 -2.33 -3.68 9.29
N GLN A 31 -2.90 -4.50 8.41
CA GLN A 31 -2.81 -5.96 8.53
C GLN A 31 -1.37 -6.44 8.42
N LEU A 32 -0.60 -5.88 7.48
CA LEU A 32 0.80 -6.25 7.30
C LEU A 32 1.64 -5.84 8.50
N LEU A 33 1.41 -4.67 9.07
CA LEU A 33 2.11 -4.22 10.27
C LEU A 33 1.79 -5.12 11.45
N TYR A 34 0.54 -5.53 11.60
CA TYR A 34 0.15 -6.47 12.62
C TYR A 34 0.86 -7.81 12.44
N LEU A 35 0.86 -8.34 11.22
CA LEU A 35 1.48 -9.61 10.91
C LEU A 35 2.98 -9.59 11.17
N LYS A 36 3.63 -8.48 10.84
CA LYS A 36 5.07 -8.31 11.04
C LYS A 36 5.49 -8.51 12.49
N GLU A 37 4.60 -8.23 13.44
CA GLU A 37 4.88 -8.40 14.87
C GLU A 37 4.76 -9.84 15.33
N GLN A 38 4.21 -10.72 14.51
CA GLN A 38 4.00 -12.11 14.88
C GLN A 38 5.27 -12.94 14.67
N PRO A 39 5.47 -14.02 15.49
CA PRO A 39 6.63 -14.88 15.30
C PRO A 39 6.65 -15.48 13.89
N GLY A 40 7.82 -15.44 13.26
CA GLY A 40 8.00 -15.98 11.91
C GLY A 40 7.71 -15.01 10.79
N TYR A 41 7.22 -13.79 11.12
CA TYR A 41 6.85 -12.81 10.11
C TYR A 41 7.62 -11.49 10.23
N GLN A 42 8.65 -11.46 11.08
CA GLN A 42 9.41 -10.24 11.33
C GLN A 42 10.26 -9.78 10.15
N ASP A 43 10.46 -10.64 9.17
CA ASP A 43 11.17 -10.29 7.94
C ASP A 43 10.32 -9.50 6.95
N ILE A 44 9.03 -9.35 7.22
CA ILE A 44 8.13 -8.60 6.35
C ILE A 44 8.58 -7.14 6.26
N GLU A 45 8.64 -6.62 5.04
CA GLU A 45 8.93 -5.23 4.75
C GLU A 45 7.69 -4.58 4.14
N LEU A 46 7.28 -3.45 4.71
CA LEU A 46 6.17 -2.67 4.18
C LEU A 46 6.72 -1.40 3.55
N ILE A 47 6.49 -1.25 2.26
CA ILE A 47 6.89 -0.06 1.50
C ILE A 47 5.62 0.73 1.16
N VAL A 48 5.55 1.96 1.62
CA VAL A 48 4.43 2.85 1.30
C VAL A 48 4.85 3.76 0.15
N ALA A 49 4.15 3.69 -0.96
CA ALA A 49 4.42 4.51 -2.13
C ALA A 49 3.32 5.56 -2.26
N LEU A 50 3.64 6.81 -1.96
CA LEU A 50 2.68 7.92 -2.00
C LEU A 50 2.70 8.57 -3.38
N PRO A 51 1.52 9.02 -3.89
CA PRO A 51 1.48 9.66 -5.20
C PRO A 51 2.18 11.03 -5.19
N PHE A 52 1.96 11.82 -4.16
CA PHE A 52 2.64 13.10 -3.97
C PHE A 52 2.51 13.51 -2.51
N GLU A 53 3.37 14.43 -2.08
CA GLU A 53 3.34 14.91 -0.71
C GLU A 53 2.06 15.71 -0.46
N GLY A 54 1.40 15.43 0.65
CA GLY A 54 0.16 16.12 1.00
C GLY A 54 -1.08 15.56 0.32
N HIS A 55 -1.01 14.38 -0.28
CA HIS A 55 -2.17 13.76 -0.94
C HIS A 55 -3.34 13.53 0.03
N ASP A 56 -3.08 13.49 1.33
CA ASP A 56 -4.06 13.28 2.38
C ASP A 56 -4.61 14.58 2.97
N SER A 57 -4.29 15.72 2.36
CA SER A 57 -4.59 17.03 2.95
C SER A 57 -6.08 17.26 3.22
N LYS A 58 -6.95 16.62 2.45
CA LYS A 58 -8.41 16.76 2.59
C LYS A 58 -9.07 15.64 3.38
N TRP A 59 -8.29 14.74 3.93
CA TRP A 59 -8.83 13.64 4.73
C TRP A 59 -9.25 14.14 6.11
N ASP A 60 -10.12 13.39 6.77
CA ASP A 60 -10.47 13.68 8.17
C ASP A 60 -9.26 13.43 9.08
N ALA A 61 -9.32 13.99 10.29
CA ALA A 61 -8.19 13.94 11.22
C ALA A 61 -7.81 12.52 11.61
N MET A 62 -8.79 11.65 11.81
CA MET A 62 -8.51 10.27 12.21
C MET A 62 -7.81 9.49 11.09
N SER A 63 -8.24 9.68 9.86
CA SER A 63 -7.62 9.01 8.71
C SER A 63 -6.20 9.50 8.49
N LYS A 64 -5.96 10.80 8.64
CA LYS A 64 -4.60 11.35 8.57
C LYS A 64 -3.70 10.73 9.64
N GLN A 65 -4.20 10.59 10.86
CA GLN A 65 -3.46 10.00 11.94
C GLN A 65 -3.12 8.54 11.67
N ARG A 66 -4.08 7.78 11.15
CA ARG A 66 -3.85 6.39 10.76
C ARG A 66 -2.72 6.28 9.73
N LEU A 67 -2.74 7.15 8.73
CA LEU A 67 -1.68 7.15 7.71
C LEU A 67 -0.32 7.47 8.33
N GLN A 68 -0.25 8.45 9.23
CA GLN A 68 1.00 8.80 9.87
C GLN A 68 1.56 7.63 10.70
N ILE A 69 0.71 6.91 11.39
CA ILE A 69 1.12 5.73 12.15
C ILE A 69 1.67 4.66 11.21
N ILE A 70 0.98 4.44 10.09
CA ILE A 70 1.43 3.48 9.08
C ILE A 70 2.80 3.86 8.53
N ILE A 71 2.97 5.11 8.15
CA ILE A 71 4.24 5.60 7.60
C ILE A 71 5.36 5.48 8.63
N HIS A 72 5.08 5.82 9.88
CA HIS A 72 6.08 5.75 10.94
C HIS A 72 6.58 4.32 11.17
N ASN A 73 5.69 3.34 11.03
CA ASN A 73 6.03 1.95 11.26
C ASN A 73 6.41 1.18 9.99
N ALA A 74 6.28 1.81 8.83
CA ALA A 74 6.67 1.20 7.56
C ALA A 74 8.18 1.06 7.48
N THR A 75 8.62 0.09 6.70
CA THR A 75 10.04 -0.10 6.43
C THR A 75 10.58 1.08 5.62
N LYS A 76 9.78 1.56 4.67
CA LYS A 76 10.16 2.66 3.80
C LYS A 76 8.92 3.40 3.32
N CYS A 77 9.03 4.70 3.15
CA CYS A 77 7.99 5.52 2.54
C CYS A 77 8.61 6.30 1.38
N ILE A 78 8.01 6.18 0.20
CA ILE A 78 8.53 6.80 -1.03
C ILE A 78 7.46 7.71 -1.58
N VAL A 79 7.84 8.92 -1.98
CA VAL A 79 6.96 9.87 -2.67
C VAL A 79 7.36 9.85 -4.14
N ILE A 80 6.43 9.45 -5.02
CA ILE A 80 6.72 9.18 -6.41
C ILE A 80 6.58 10.42 -7.29
N GLY A 81 5.50 11.18 -7.08
CA GLY A 81 5.17 12.30 -7.95
C GLY A 81 5.42 13.64 -7.31
N GLN A 82 5.40 14.69 -8.12
CA GLN A 82 5.65 16.06 -7.67
C GLN A 82 4.62 17.05 -8.19
N SER A 83 3.73 16.62 -9.09
CA SER A 83 2.80 17.53 -9.74
C SER A 83 1.55 17.83 -8.91
N GLY A 84 1.22 16.94 -7.97
CA GLY A 84 0.00 17.06 -7.18
C GLY A 84 -1.27 16.80 -7.97
N THR A 85 -1.16 16.13 -9.12
CA THR A 85 -2.29 15.86 -10.02
C THR A 85 -2.59 14.36 -10.10
N ALA A 86 -3.67 14.03 -10.81
CA ALA A 86 -4.08 12.64 -11.00
C ALA A 86 -2.99 11.79 -11.67
N SER A 87 -2.12 12.39 -12.47
CA SER A 87 -1.04 11.64 -13.11
C SER A 87 -0.06 11.05 -12.12
N ASP A 88 0.09 11.63 -10.93
CA ASP A 88 0.96 11.10 -9.88
C ASP A 88 0.43 9.77 -9.35
N TYR A 89 -0.89 9.59 -9.30
CA TYR A 89 -1.48 8.31 -8.90
C TYR A 89 -1.13 7.21 -9.89
N LYS A 90 -1.14 7.51 -11.17
CA LYS A 90 -0.73 6.56 -12.20
C LYS A 90 0.75 6.21 -12.07
N LYS A 91 1.59 7.21 -11.88
CA LYS A 91 3.03 6.98 -11.69
C LYS A 91 3.28 6.08 -10.47
N ARG A 92 2.57 6.32 -9.36
CA ARG A 92 2.67 5.50 -8.17
C ARG A 92 2.26 4.06 -8.46
N ASN A 93 1.16 3.87 -9.20
CA ASN A 93 0.69 2.53 -9.53
C ASN A 93 1.69 1.79 -10.42
N TYR A 94 2.24 2.46 -11.42
CA TYR A 94 3.27 1.86 -12.26
C TYR A 94 4.51 1.48 -11.45
N TYR A 95 4.92 2.34 -10.54
CA TYR A 95 6.05 2.05 -9.67
C TYR A 95 5.81 0.76 -8.88
N MET A 96 4.63 0.61 -8.30
CA MET A 96 4.32 -0.58 -7.51
C MET A 96 4.30 -1.83 -8.38
N VAL A 97 3.72 -1.75 -9.57
CA VAL A 97 3.69 -2.88 -10.50
C VAL A 97 5.10 -3.29 -10.92
N ASP A 98 5.95 -2.30 -11.23
CA ASP A 98 7.30 -2.57 -11.71
C ASP A 98 8.20 -3.19 -10.63
N HIS A 99 7.94 -2.87 -9.36
CA HIS A 99 8.82 -3.31 -8.26
C HIS A 99 8.26 -4.50 -7.49
N ALA A 100 7.00 -4.86 -7.68
CA ALA A 100 6.37 -5.96 -6.96
C ALA A 100 6.59 -7.27 -7.69
N ASP A 101 6.94 -8.32 -6.95
CA ASP A 101 7.06 -9.67 -7.51
C ASP A 101 5.69 -10.31 -7.73
N PHE A 102 4.68 -9.84 -7.02
CA PHE A 102 3.34 -10.38 -7.07
C PHE A 102 2.34 -9.25 -6.88
N LEU A 103 1.34 -9.16 -7.77
CA LEU A 103 0.31 -8.14 -7.67
C LEU A 103 -0.97 -8.75 -7.14
N LEU A 104 -1.40 -8.29 -5.97
CA LEU A 104 -2.69 -8.67 -5.39
C LEU A 104 -3.68 -7.55 -5.66
N ALA A 105 -4.69 -7.84 -6.46
CA ALA A 105 -5.77 -6.91 -6.72
C ALA A 105 -6.91 -7.19 -5.73
N VAL A 106 -7.24 -6.21 -4.90
CA VAL A 106 -8.35 -6.29 -3.97
C VAL A 106 -9.45 -5.38 -4.47
N TYR A 107 -10.63 -5.95 -4.63
CA TYR A 107 -11.78 -5.26 -5.17
C TYR A 107 -12.57 -4.56 -4.08
N ASP A 108 -12.75 -3.26 -4.25
CA ASP A 108 -13.82 -2.52 -3.61
C ASP A 108 -14.89 -2.32 -4.68
N ASN A 109 -16.09 -2.82 -4.45
CA ASN A 109 -17.18 -2.74 -5.43
C ASN A 109 -17.52 -1.31 -5.85
N ASN A 110 -17.20 -0.34 -5.01
CA ASN A 110 -17.43 1.07 -5.30
C ASN A 110 -16.29 1.68 -6.12
N ARG A 111 -15.23 0.91 -6.35
CA ARG A 111 -14.02 1.39 -7.02
C ARG A 111 -13.48 0.40 -8.03
N ASN A 112 -14.36 -0.37 -8.65
CA ASN A 112 -13.92 -1.38 -9.61
C ASN A 112 -13.21 -0.77 -10.82
N TYR A 113 -13.41 0.51 -11.08
CA TYR A 113 -12.66 1.21 -12.14
C TYR A 113 -11.15 1.21 -11.88
N ASP A 114 -10.74 1.17 -10.63
CA ASP A 114 -9.32 1.17 -10.30
C ASP A 114 -8.61 -0.06 -10.84
N LEU A 115 -9.29 -1.18 -10.85
CA LEU A 115 -8.75 -2.41 -11.40
C LEU A 115 -8.57 -2.34 -12.91
N GLY A 116 -9.56 -1.76 -13.58
CA GLY A 116 -9.46 -1.57 -15.01
C GLY A 116 -8.25 -0.73 -15.37
N GLN A 117 -8.00 0.32 -14.62
CA GLN A 117 -6.85 1.19 -14.84
C GLN A 117 -5.54 0.49 -14.50
N ALA A 118 -5.51 -0.28 -13.44
CA ALA A 118 -4.30 -0.98 -13.04
C ALA A 118 -3.85 -2.01 -14.06
N LYS A 119 -4.77 -2.57 -14.82
CA LYS A 119 -4.47 -3.57 -15.84
C LYS A 119 -3.95 -2.96 -17.13
N GLN A 120 -4.12 -1.69 -17.30
CA GLN A 120 -3.70 -0.99 -18.50
C GLN A 120 -2.31 -0.42 -18.30
#